data_3ac4e07c2bad44103613a24e94c3c728
#
_entry.id   3ac4e07c2bad44103613a24e94c3c728
#
_cell.length_a   1.000
_cell.length_b   1.000
_cell.length_c   1.000
_cell.angle_alpha   90.00
_cell.angle_beta   90.00
_cell.angle_gamma   90.00
#
_symmetry.space_group_name_H-M   'P 1'
#
loop_
_entity.id
_entity.type
_entity.pdbx_description
1 polymer ?
#
loop_
_entity_poly.entity_id
_entity_poly.type
_entity_poly.pdbx_seq_one_letter_code
_entity_poly.pdbx_strand_id
1 'polypeptide(L)'
;LRLDKSHAPRTEDKENKFVIGKSRRLVEGKDLTLISSGGILGVTLEAAKRLNKKGISCRVISMHTLNPLDEEAILSASEETGGIITIEEQTVKGGLGGAVAEVCLEKGSYPKTFYRIGIRTTMTSLAGTQNYLRTAHNMDENAIVSHAVNLIEKKLELTS
;
A
#
# COMPACT_ATOMS: atom_id res chain seq x y z
N LEU A 1 -5.02 -13.84 14.15
CA LEU A 1 -3.65 -13.41 13.94
C LEU A 1 -3.03 -14.19 12.78
N ARG A 2 -2.55 -13.49 11.76
CA ARG A 2 -1.81 -14.08 10.65
C ARG A 2 -0.33 -13.73 10.82
N LEU A 3 0.53 -14.72 10.85
CA LEU A 3 1.97 -14.56 10.97
C LEU A 3 2.64 -14.90 9.64
N ASP A 4 3.63 -14.11 9.25
CA ASP A 4 4.51 -14.41 8.12
C ASP A 4 5.59 -15.41 8.57
N LYS A 5 6.02 -16.26 7.65
CA LYS A 5 7.09 -17.24 7.87
C LYS A 5 8.49 -16.61 7.67
N SER A 6 8.57 -15.49 6.98
CA SER A 6 9.82 -14.82 6.65
C SER A 6 10.22 -13.77 7.69
N HIS A 7 11.51 -13.44 7.70
CA HIS A 7 12.02 -12.30 8.47
C HIS A 7 11.64 -10.99 7.78
N ALA A 8 10.72 -10.23 8.38
CA ALA A 8 10.48 -8.84 8.01
C ALA A 8 11.41 -7.92 8.82
N PRO A 9 11.96 -6.85 8.23
CA PRO A 9 12.73 -5.87 8.98
C PRO A 9 11.83 -5.23 10.04
N ARG A 10 12.39 -5.00 11.22
CA ARG A 10 11.69 -4.25 12.28
C ARG A 10 11.43 -2.82 11.80
N THR A 11 10.20 -2.41 11.82
CA THR A 11 9.82 -1.01 11.68
C THR A 11 9.73 -0.41 13.08
N GLU A 12 10.88 -0.01 13.62
CA GLU A 12 10.92 0.62 14.93
C GLU A 12 10.40 2.06 14.81
N ASP A 13 9.27 2.27 15.43
CA ASP A 13 8.80 3.59 15.75
C ASP A 13 8.48 3.59 17.26
N LYS A 14 9.34 4.24 18.03
CA LYS A 14 9.21 4.26 19.51
C LYS A 14 7.98 5.05 19.97
N GLU A 15 7.45 5.91 19.14
CA GLU A 15 6.33 6.81 19.45
C GLU A 15 4.97 6.21 19.06
N ASN A 16 4.91 5.37 18.03
CA ASN A 16 3.68 4.75 17.55
C ASN A 16 3.46 3.37 18.16
N LYS A 17 2.72 3.32 19.26
CA LYS A 17 2.30 2.06 19.87
C LYS A 17 1.43 1.26 18.91
N PHE A 18 1.66 -0.05 18.87
CA PHE A 18 0.80 -0.98 18.14
C PHE A 18 -0.56 -1.07 18.84
N VAL A 19 -1.62 -0.61 18.18
CA VAL A 19 -2.99 -0.65 18.70
C VAL A 19 -3.85 -1.39 17.68
N ILE A 20 -4.55 -2.44 18.10
CA ILE A 20 -5.47 -3.17 17.24
C ILE A 20 -6.55 -2.21 16.72
N GLY A 21 -6.80 -2.24 15.41
CA GLY A 21 -7.78 -1.37 14.76
C GLY A 21 -7.29 0.03 14.42
N LYS A 22 -6.03 0.36 14.76
CA LYS A 22 -5.40 1.62 14.34
C LYS A 22 -4.18 1.33 13.48
N SER A 23 -4.08 2.00 12.36
CA SER A 23 -2.93 1.93 11.45
C SER A 23 -1.73 2.72 12.01
N ARG A 24 -0.57 2.52 11.40
CA ARG A 24 0.64 3.30 11.72
C ARG A 24 1.07 4.08 10.49
N ARG A 25 1.11 5.41 10.61
CA ARG A 25 1.68 6.29 9.58
C ARG A 25 3.20 6.34 9.79
N LEU A 26 3.96 5.76 8.89
CA LEU A 26 5.42 5.61 9.01
C LEU A 26 6.19 6.66 8.21
N VAL A 27 5.59 7.21 7.17
CA VAL A 27 6.17 8.26 6.32
C VAL A 27 5.08 9.26 5.99
N GLU A 28 5.41 10.54 6.07
CA GLU A 28 4.53 11.62 5.63
C GLU A 28 4.71 11.92 4.15
N GLY A 29 3.62 12.30 3.47
CA GLY A 29 3.63 12.66 2.05
C GLY A 29 2.29 13.19 1.57
N LYS A 30 2.31 13.87 0.40
CA LYS A 30 1.14 14.57 -0.15
C LYS A 30 0.73 14.09 -1.55
N ASP A 31 1.67 13.53 -2.32
CA ASP A 31 1.40 13.19 -3.71
C ASP A 31 0.64 11.86 -3.83
N LEU A 32 0.97 10.90 -2.98
CA LEU A 32 0.39 9.55 -3.02
C LEU A 32 0.44 8.89 -1.65
N THR A 33 -0.56 8.07 -1.30
CA THR A 33 -0.51 7.21 -0.13
C THR A 33 -0.29 5.75 -0.55
N LEU A 34 0.71 5.11 0.04
CA LEU A 34 0.99 3.69 -0.06
C LEU A 34 0.48 3.02 1.23
N ILE A 35 -0.55 2.19 1.12
CA ILE A 35 -1.10 1.43 2.26
C ILE A 35 -0.68 -0.02 2.11
N SER A 36 0.05 -0.56 3.09
CA SER A 36 0.49 -1.95 3.02
C SER A 36 0.18 -2.74 4.28
N SER A 37 0.07 -4.06 4.13
CA SER A 37 -0.22 -5.01 5.20
C SER A 37 0.79 -6.15 5.19
N GLY A 38 1.33 -6.50 6.37
CA GLY A 38 2.20 -7.65 6.56
C GLY A 38 3.66 -7.43 6.11
N GLY A 39 4.33 -8.51 5.70
CA GLY A 39 5.76 -8.55 5.42
C GLY A 39 6.24 -7.67 4.26
N ILE A 40 5.34 -7.26 3.36
CA ILE A 40 5.68 -6.40 2.22
C ILE A 40 5.91 -4.92 2.62
N LEU A 41 5.66 -4.56 3.87
CA LEU A 41 5.87 -3.20 4.36
C LEU A 41 7.31 -2.71 4.14
N GLY A 42 8.31 -3.58 4.33
CA GLY A 42 9.71 -3.23 4.07
C GLY A 42 9.97 -2.82 2.62
N VAL A 43 9.42 -3.56 1.67
CA VAL A 43 9.47 -3.26 0.22
C VAL A 43 8.76 -1.93 -0.08
N THR A 44 7.61 -1.70 0.56
CA THR A 44 6.84 -0.45 0.41
C THR A 44 7.64 0.76 0.90
N LEU A 45 8.33 0.65 2.03
CA LEU A 45 9.17 1.72 2.57
C LEU A 45 10.35 2.05 1.65
N GLU A 46 11.02 1.04 1.08
CA GLU A 46 12.11 1.26 0.12
C GLU A 46 11.58 1.88 -1.19
N ALA A 47 10.42 1.45 -1.68
CA ALA A 47 9.78 2.08 -2.82
C ALA A 47 9.47 3.56 -2.56
N ALA A 48 8.93 3.90 -1.38
CA ALA A 48 8.65 5.28 -0.99
C ALA A 48 9.92 6.15 -0.94
N LYS A 49 11.03 5.63 -0.40
CA LYS A 49 12.33 6.33 -0.43
C LYS A 49 12.81 6.62 -1.87
N ARG A 50 12.63 5.67 -2.77
CA ARG A 50 12.99 5.83 -4.19
C ARG A 50 12.10 6.83 -4.90
N LEU A 51 10.79 6.84 -4.60
CA LEU A 51 9.84 7.82 -5.12
C LEU A 51 10.18 9.23 -4.63
N ASN A 52 10.52 9.37 -3.35
CA ASN A 52 10.93 10.65 -2.79
C ASN A 52 12.19 11.22 -3.49
N LYS A 53 13.17 10.37 -3.83
CA LYS A 53 14.34 10.78 -4.65
C LYS A 53 13.97 11.24 -6.06
N LYS A 54 12.81 10.88 -6.55
CA LYS A 54 12.24 11.33 -7.84
C LYS A 54 11.32 12.55 -7.69
N GLY A 55 11.23 13.13 -6.50
CA GLY A 55 10.38 14.29 -6.21
C GLY A 55 8.91 13.93 -5.93
N ILE A 56 8.58 12.64 -5.75
CA ILE A 56 7.22 12.18 -5.43
C ILE A 56 7.14 11.91 -3.93
N SER A 57 6.42 12.77 -3.21
CA SER A 57 6.25 12.69 -1.76
C SER A 57 5.17 11.67 -1.39
N CYS A 58 5.57 10.48 -0.95
CA CYS A 58 4.64 9.41 -0.59
C CYS A 58 4.42 9.31 0.92
N ARG A 59 3.14 9.27 1.33
CA ARG A 59 2.72 8.81 2.66
C ARG A 59 2.79 7.29 2.68
N VAL A 60 3.28 6.69 3.78
CA VAL A 60 3.25 5.23 3.98
C VAL A 60 2.47 4.90 5.22
N ILE A 61 1.45 4.07 5.06
CA ILE A 61 0.59 3.57 6.14
C ILE A 61 0.75 2.06 6.26
N SER A 62 1.12 1.60 7.45
CA SER A 62 1.08 0.19 7.82
C SER A 62 -0.31 -0.16 8.37
N MET A 63 -1.12 -0.81 7.56
CA MET A 63 -2.45 -1.28 7.93
C MET A 63 -2.35 -2.72 8.44
N HIS A 64 -1.91 -2.88 9.67
CA HIS A 64 -1.66 -4.20 10.28
C HIS A 64 -2.91 -4.90 10.77
N THR A 65 -4.03 -4.20 10.88
CA THR A 65 -5.33 -4.75 11.28
C THR A 65 -6.34 -4.53 10.17
N LEU A 66 -6.97 -5.61 9.70
CA LEU A 66 -8.00 -5.54 8.66
C LEU A 66 -9.42 -5.56 9.24
N ASN A 67 -9.57 -6.05 10.46
CA ASN A 67 -10.84 -6.04 11.17
C ASN A 67 -10.60 -5.91 12.69
N PRO A 68 -11.02 -4.79 13.30
CA PRO A 68 -11.57 -3.60 12.64
C PRO A 68 -10.53 -2.87 11.80
N LEU A 69 -10.97 -2.22 10.73
CA LEU A 69 -10.12 -1.42 9.85
C LEU A 69 -10.03 0.03 10.36
N ASP A 70 -8.91 0.68 10.16
CA ASP A 70 -8.72 2.10 10.50
C ASP A 70 -9.29 2.98 9.38
N GLU A 71 -10.61 3.19 9.42
CA GLU A 71 -11.34 3.99 8.42
C GLU A 71 -10.86 5.44 8.39
N GLU A 72 -10.55 6.04 9.55
CA GLU A 72 -10.07 7.43 9.64
C GLU A 72 -8.79 7.64 8.84
N ALA A 73 -7.83 6.70 8.94
CA ALA A 73 -6.59 6.77 8.18
C ALA A 73 -6.81 6.63 6.66
N ILE A 74 -7.80 5.84 6.25
CA ILE A 74 -8.16 5.68 4.84
C ILE A 74 -8.80 6.96 4.29
N LEU A 75 -9.75 7.54 5.02
CA LEU A 75 -10.42 8.78 4.62
C LEU A 75 -9.44 9.94 4.54
N SER A 76 -8.58 10.12 5.56
CA SER A 76 -7.48 11.10 5.51
C SER A 76 -6.55 10.89 4.29
N ALA A 77 -6.21 9.64 3.95
CA ALA A 77 -5.41 9.35 2.78
C ALA A 77 -6.12 9.73 1.47
N SER A 78 -7.41 9.44 1.37
CA SER A 78 -8.24 9.76 0.19
C SER A 78 -8.36 11.27 -0.04
N GLU A 79 -8.53 12.05 1.02
CA GLU A 79 -8.79 13.49 0.95
C GLU A 79 -7.51 14.31 0.82
N GLU A 80 -6.46 13.93 1.54
CA GLU A 80 -5.25 14.72 1.69
C GLU A 80 -4.15 14.42 0.66
N THR A 81 -4.24 13.28 -0.07
CA THR A 81 -3.23 12.90 -1.05
C THR A 81 -3.77 12.78 -2.46
N GLY A 82 -2.86 12.69 -3.42
CA GLY A 82 -3.20 12.60 -4.84
C GLY A 82 -3.79 11.26 -5.26
N GLY A 83 -3.78 10.25 -4.39
CA GLY A 83 -4.33 8.93 -4.64
C GLY A 83 -3.84 7.89 -3.65
N ILE A 84 -4.36 6.67 -3.79
CA ILE A 84 -4.02 5.53 -2.92
C ILE A 84 -3.53 4.35 -3.75
N ILE A 85 -2.42 3.76 -3.33
CA ILE A 85 -1.99 2.42 -3.78
C ILE A 85 -2.02 1.49 -2.56
N THR A 86 -2.77 0.40 -2.64
CA THR A 86 -2.71 -0.67 -1.64
C THR A 86 -1.75 -1.77 -2.09
N ILE A 87 -0.96 -2.32 -1.16
CA ILE A 87 0.07 -3.31 -1.42
C ILE A 87 -0.09 -4.48 -0.44
N GLU A 88 -0.31 -5.68 -0.97
CA GLU A 88 -0.58 -6.88 -0.18
C GLU A 88 0.00 -8.15 -0.82
N GLU A 89 0.55 -9.08 -0.02
CA GLU A 89 1.10 -10.37 -0.50
C GLU A 89 0.02 -11.47 -0.59
N GLN A 90 -1.13 -11.12 -1.13
CA GLN A 90 -2.23 -12.05 -1.36
C GLN A 90 -3.06 -11.62 -2.57
N THR A 91 -4.15 -12.34 -2.82
CA THR A 91 -5.08 -11.95 -3.89
C THR A 91 -5.68 -10.57 -3.63
N VAL A 92 -5.76 -9.75 -4.68
CA VAL A 92 -6.44 -8.44 -4.61
C VAL A 92 -7.95 -8.54 -4.41
N LYS A 93 -8.53 -9.75 -4.47
CA LYS A 93 -9.95 -10.00 -4.22
C LYS A 93 -10.16 -10.39 -2.77
N GLY A 94 -10.96 -9.60 -2.03
CA GLY A 94 -11.25 -9.85 -0.62
C GLY A 94 -10.10 -9.58 0.34
N GLY A 95 -9.08 -8.81 -0.10
CA GLY A 95 -7.95 -8.40 0.73
C GLY A 95 -8.00 -6.93 1.14
N LEU A 96 -6.84 -6.40 1.55
CA LEU A 96 -6.66 -5.00 1.98
C LEU A 96 -7.23 -4.01 0.96
N GLY A 97 -6.88 -4.19 -0.31
CA GLY A 97 -7.28 -3.25 -1.35
C GLY A 97 -8.79 -3.26 -1.61
N GLY A 98 -9.47 -4.39 -1.40
CA GLY A 98 -10.93 -4.48 -1.42
C GLY A 98 -11.54 -3.70 -0.26
N ALA A 99 -11.08 -3.97 0.97
CA ALA A 99 -11.59 -3.30 2.17
C ALA A 99 -11.38 -1.78 2.14
N VAL A 100 -10.23 -1.30 1.65
CA VAL A 100 -9.98 0.14 1.48
C VAL A 100 -10.94 0.76 0.46
N ALA A 101 -11.20 0.07 -0.67
CA ALA A 101 -12.15 0.56 -1.67
C ALA A 101 -13.60 0.60 -1.14
N GLU A 102 -14.02 -0.41 -0.38
CA GLU A 102 -15.32 -0.46 0.27
C GLU A 102 -15.51 0.73 1.21
N VAL A 103 -14.56 1.01 2.10
CA VAL A 103 -14.61 2.18 2.98
C VAL A 103 -14.73 3.48 2.19
N CYS A 104 -13.90 3.67 1.16
CA CYS A 104 -13.96 4.87 0.33
C CYS A 104 -15.33 5.06 -0.34
N LEU A 105 -15.91 3.99 -0.87
CA LEU A 105 -17.22 4.03 -1.53
C LEU A 105 -18.37 4.26 -0.53
N GLU A 106 -18.38 3.54 0.57
CA GLU A 106 -19.44 3.63 1.59
C GLU A 106 -19.46 5.01 2.28
N LYS A 107 -18.31 5.62 2.49
CA LYS A 107 -18.19 6.94 3.12
C LYS A 107 -18.24 8.09 2.12
N GLY A 108 -18.35 7.83 0.82
CA GLY A 108 -18.40 8.87 -0.21
C GLY A 108 -17.09 9.67 -0.36
N SER A 109 -15.95 9.12 0.07
CA SER A 109 -14.62 9.72 -0.06
C SER A 109 -13.84 9.04 -1.17
N TYR A 110 -13.75 9.66 -2.33
CA TYR A 110 -13.18 9.07 -3.54
C TYR A 110 -11.76 9.56 -3.75
N PRO A 111 -10.73 8.69 -3.62
CA PRO A 111 -9.36 9.08 -3.96
C PRO A 111 -9.27 9.42 -5.45
N LYS A 112 -8.50 10.47 -5.81
CA LYS A 112 -8.33 10.92 -7.20
C LYS A 112 -7.81 9.82 -8.12
N THR A 113 -6.97 8.94 -7.59
CA THR A 113 -6.52 7.72 -8.25
C THR A 113 -6.47 6.58 -7.23
N PHE A 114 -6.78 5.36 -7.68
CA PHE A 114 -6.73 4.18 -6.83
C PHE A 114 -6.14 2.99 -7.59
N TYR A 115 -5.18 2.30 -6.98
CA TYR A 115 -4.60 1.10 -7.56
C TYR A 115 -4.31 0.05 -6.48
N ARG A 116 -4.45 -1.22 -6.84
CA ARG A 116 -4.19 -2.35 -5.96
C ARG A 116 -3.05 -3.20 -6.50
N ILE A 117 -1.98 -3.33 -5.73
CA ILE A 117 -0.85 -4.23 -5.98
C ILE A 117 -1.06 -5.48 -5.13
N GLY A 118 -1.06 -6.63 -5.78
CA GLY A 118 -1.25 -7.95 -5.17
C GLY A 118 -1.43 -9.02 -6.24
N ILE A 119 -1.65 -10.25 -5.84
CA ILE A 119 -1.83 -11.38 -6.75
C ILE A 119 -3.16 -11.24 -7.49
N ARG A 120 -3.11 -11.12 -8.81
CA ARG A 120 -4.30 -10.94 -9.67
C ARG A 120 -4.83 -12.25 -10.25
N THR A 121 -4.04 -13.31 -10.24
CA THR A 121 -4.42 -14.64 -10.70
C THR A 121 -5.11 -15.42 -9.60
N THR A 122 -6.10 -16.22 -9.96
CA THR A 122 -6.80 -17.10 -9.01
C THR A 122 -5.96 -18.30 -8.58
N MET A 123 -5.01 -18.70 -9.42
CA MET A 123 -4.08 -19.79 -9.13
C MET A 123 -2.69 -19.41 -9.61
N THR A 124 -1.66 -19.76 -8.83
CA THR A 124 -0.26 -19.69 -9.23
C THR A 124 0.40 -21.02 -8.91
N SER A 125 1.14 -21.55 -9.87
CA SER A 125 2.00 -22.73 -9.71
C SER A 125 3.45 -22.32 -9.43
N LEU A 126 3.74 -21.03 -9.31
CA LEU A 126 5.10 -20.55 -9.06
C LEU A 126 5.51 -20.89 -7.63
N ALA A 127 6.69 -21.46 -7.50
CA ALA A 127 7.36 -21.72 -6.23
C ALA A 127 8.74 -21.08 -6.25
N GLY A 128 9.16 -20.54 -5.11
CA GLY A 128 10.47 -19.90 -5.01
C GLY A 128 10.63 -19.09 -3.73
N THR A 129 11.68 -18.30 -3.68
CA THR A 129 11.90 -17.35 -2.58
C THR A 129 10.84 -16.26 -2.59
N GLN A 130 10.59 -15.63 -1.45
CA GLN A 130 9.64 -14.53 -1.34
C GLN A 130 9.98 -13.39 -2.33
N ASN A 131 11.25 -13.02 -2.47
CA ASN A 131 11.67 -11.99 -3.41
C ASN A 131 11.39 -12.38 -4.87
N TYR A 132 11.67 -13.62 -5.25
CA TYR A 132 11.33 -14.13 -6.58
C TYR A 132 9.81 -14.03 -6.84
N LEU A 133 8.99 -14.46 -5.89
CA LEU A 133 7.53 -14.39 -6.02
C LEU A 133 7.02 -12.95 -6.08
N ARG A 134 7.59 -12.03 -5.31
CA ARG A 134 7.25 -10.59 -5.38
C ARG A 134 7.53 -10.04 -6.78
N THR A 135 8.70 -10.33 -7.34
CA THR A 135 9.05 -9.89 -8.70
C THR A 135 8.14 -10.54 -9.74
N ALA A 136 7.91 -11.85 -9.66
CA ALA A 136 7.05 -12.58 -10.60
C ALA A 136 5.59 -12.07 -10.61
N HIS A 137 5.11 -11.56 -9.48
CA HIS A 137 3.76 -11.00 -9.35
C HIS A 137 3.72 -9.46 -9.42
N ASN A 138 4.80 -8.79 -9.83
CA ASN A 138 4.89 -7.33 -9.91
C ASN A 138 4.56 -6.63 -8.59
N MET A 139 5.12 -7.14 -7.49
CA MET A 139 4.95 -6.62 -6.13
C MET A 139 6.28 -6.18 -5.50
N ASP A 140 7.37 -6.18 -6.26
CA ASP A 140 8.67 -5.71 -5.80
C ASP A 140 8.76 -4.16 -5.81
N GLU A 141 9.87 -3.63 -5.34
CA GLU A 141 10.10 -2.19 -5.27
C GLU A 141 10.00 -1.51 -6.64
N ASN A 142 10.52 -2.15 -7.70
CA ASN A 142 10.49 -1.59 -9.05
C ASN A 142 9.06 -1.47 -9.56
N ALA A 143 8.25 -2.50 -9.35
CA ALA A 143 6.85 -2.50 -9.72
C ALA A 143 6.05 -1.43 -8.97
N ILE A 144 6.25 -1.31 -7.65
CA ILE A 144 5.59 -0.27 -6.85
C ILE A 144 5.94 1.13 -7.37
N VAL A 145 7.23 1.39 -7.60
CA VAL A 145 7.71 2.68 -8.14
C VAL A 145 7.10 2.95 -9.51
N SER A 146 7.11 1.97 -10.41
CA SER A 146 6.54 2.11 -11.76
C SER A 146 5.05 2.43 -11.73
N HIS A 147 4.28 1.69 -10.92
CA HIS A 147 2.84 1.96 -10.77
C HIS A 147 2.56 3.35 -10.19
N ALA A 148 3.33 3.79 -9.21
CA ALA A 148 3.18 5.11 -8.59
C ALA A 148 3.46 6.24 -9.59
N VAL A 149 4.56 6.14 -10.36
CA VAL A 149 4.89 7.12 -11.41
C VAL A 149 3.79 7.19 -12.46
N ASN A 150 3.38 6.04 -13.00
CA ASN A 150 2.33 5.98 -14.01
C ASN A 150 0.99 6.57 -13.54
N LEU A 151 0.64 6.41 -12.26
CA LEU A 151 -0.59 6.99 -11.71
C LEU A 151 -0.53 8.51 -11.63
N ILE A 152 0.64 9.07 -11.28
CA ILE A 152 0.84 10.51 -11.19
C ILE A 152 0.86 11.13 -12.59
N GLU A 153 1.55 10.51 -13.55
CA GLU A 153 1.60 10.97 -14.94
C GLU A 153 0.22 10.99 -15.59
N LYS A 154 -0.56 9.90 -15.47
CA LYS A 154 -1.94 9.86 -15.96
C LYS A 154 -2.85 10.91 -15.33
N LYS A 155 -2.62 11.26 -14.06
CA LYS A 155 -3.36 12.33 -13.39
C LYS A 155 -3.06 13.69 -14.03
N LEU A 156 -1.82 13.96 -14.42
CA LEU A 156 -1.42 15.21 -15.08
C LEU A 156 -2.09 15.34 -16.46
N GLU A 157 -2.19 14.24 -17.23
CA GLU A 157 -2.87 14.22 -18.54
C GLU A 157 -4.39 14.48 -18.44
N LEU A 158 -5.04 14.05 -17.34
CA LEU A 158 -6.48 14.26 -17.13
C LEU A 158 -6.82 15.67 -16.60
N THR A 159 -5.84 16.43 -16.17
CA THR A 159 -6.00 17.78 -15.61
C THR A 159 -5.47 18.90 -16.53
N SER A 160 -4.87 18.54 -17.65
CA SER A 160 -4.42 19.43 -18.73
C SER A 160 -5.45 19.50 -19.85
#